data_5a7c3003b039f3626982075b31831fbc
#
_entry.id   5a7c3003b039f3626982075b31831fbc
#
_cell.length_a   1.000
_cell.length_b   1.000
_cell.length_c   1.000
_cell.angle_alpha   90.00
_cell.angle_beta   90.00
_cell.angle_gamma   90.00
#
_symmetry.space_group_name_H-M   'P 1'
#
loop_
_entity.id
_entity.type
_entity.pdbx_description
1 polymer ?
#
loop_
_entity_poly.entity_id
_entity_poly.type
_entity_poly.pdbx_seq_one_letter_code
_entity_poly.pdbx_strand_id
1 'polypeptide(L)'
;IYLLLFCTCLALPGQAQQFKTFEVGKKTFLLNGEPFIVKAAELHYTRIPQPYWEHRIKMCKALGMNTICLYVFWNIHEQEEGQFDFTGQNDIAAFCRLAQKHGMYVIVRPGPYVCAEWEMGGLPWWLLKKKDIALRTLDPYYMERVGIFMKKVGEQLVPLQITRGGNIIMVQV
;
A
#
# COMPACT_ATOMS: atom_id res chain seq x y z
N ILE A 1 -55.28 8.61 -32.11
CA ILE A 1 -53.95 9.27 -32.04
C ILE A 1 -53.16 8.52 -30.98
N TYR A 2 -52.26 7.62 -31.41
CA TYR A 2 -51.35 6.88 -30.50
C TYR A 2 -50.02 7.64 -30.45
N LEU A 3 -49.65 8.16 -29.28
CA LEU A 3 -48.36 8.81 -29.04
C LEU A 3 -47.32 7.72 -28.65
N LEU A 4 -46.41 7.37 -29.57
CA LEU A 4 -45.28 6.51 -29.31
C LEU A 4 -44.20 7.29 -28.54
N LEU A 5 -44.05 6.99 -27.25
CA LEU A 5 -42.96 7.51 -26.45
C LEU A 5 -41.67 6.74 -26.79
N PHE A 6 -40.74 7.38 -27.50
CA PHE A 6 -39.40 6.86 -27.77
C PHE A 6 -38.51 7.09 -26.54
N CYS A 7 -38.31 6.04 -25.74
CA CYS A 7 -37.38 6.08 -24.61
C CYS A 7 -35.95 5.87 -25.14
N THR A 8 -35.21 6.95 -25.39
CA THR A 8 -33.78 6.90 -25.73
C THR A 8 -32.99 6.57 -24.46
N CYS A 9 -32.59 5.32 -24.27
CA CYS A 9 -31.59 4.94 -23.30
C CYS A 9 -30.23 5.54 -23.71
N LEU A 10 -29.85 6.66 -23.09
CA LEU A 10 -28.50 7.19 -23.13
C LEU A 10 -27.60 6.20 -22.35
N ALA A 11 -26.93 5.31 -23.06
CA ALA A 11 -25.84 4.52 -22.51
C ALA A 11 -24.70 5.48 -22.16
N LEU A 12 -24.53 5.75 -20.86
CA LEU A 12 -23.34 6.45 -20.37
C LEU A 12 -22.12 5.57 -20.74
N PRO A 13 -21.09 6.13 -21.42
CA PRO A 13 -19.88 5.37 -21.66
C PRO A 13 -19.28 5.00 -20.31
N GLY A 14 -19.29 3.71 -19.96
CA GLY A 14 -18.53 3.21 -18.84
C GLY A 14 -17.08 3.66 -19.03
N GLN A 15 -16.53 4.42 -18.09
CA GLN A 15 -15.11 4.73 -18.09
C GLN A 15 -14.36 3.41 -17.99
N ALA A 16 -13.82 2.95 -19.11
CA ALA A 16 -12.90 1.81 -19.13
C ALA A 16 -11.76 2.15 -18.16
N GLN A 17 -11.57 1.32 -17.16
CA GLN A 17 -10.50 1.48 -16.17
C GLN A 17 -9.18 1.40 -16.92
N GLN A 18 -8.53 2.55 -17.13
CA GLN A 18 -7.28 2.62 -17.85
C GLN A 18 -6.16 2.10 -16.96
N PHE A 19 -5.71 0.88 -17.22
CA PHE A 19 -4.53 0.31 -16.56
C PHE A 19 -3.31 1.14 -16.93
N LYS A 20 -2.53 1.48 -15.90
CA LYS A 20 -1.29 2.25 -16.07
C LYS A 20 -0.09 1.33 -15.96
N THR A 21 1.02 1.71 -16.57
CA THR A 21 2.32 1.04 -16.42
C THR A 21 3.29 1.90 -15.64
N PHE A 22 4.17 1.26 -14.88
CA PHE A 22 5.31 1.90 -14.25
C PHE A 22 6.55 1.04 -14.50
N GLU A 23 7.58 1.63 -15.10
CA GLU A 23 8.72 0.88 -15.64
C GLU A 23 10.03 1.59 -15.30
N VAL A 24 11.12 0.82 -15.29
CA VAL A 24 12.48 1.37 -15.20
C VAL A 24 12.98 1.69 -16.60
N GLY A 25 13.09 2.98 -16.93
CA GLY A 25 13.66 3.45 -18.17
C GLY A 25 15.19 3.54 -18.11
N LYS A 26 15.81 3.96 -19.22
CA LYS A 26 17.29 4.03 -19.35
C LYS A 26 17.94 5.02 -18.35
N LYS A 27 17.29 6.13 -18.03
CA LYS A 27 17.81 7.19 -17.14
C LYS A 27 16.78 7.73 -16.15
N THR A 28 15.56 7.21 -16.17
CA THR A 28 14.45 7.67 -15.34
C THR A 28 13.42 6.56 -15.21
N PHE A 29 12.48 6.72 -14.29
CA PHE A 29 11.26 5.90 -14.31
C PHE A 29 10.32 6.38 -15.42
N LEU A 30 9.49 5.46 -15.91
CA LEU A 30 8.47 5.74 -16.91
C LEU A 30 7.10 5.44 -16.33
N LEU A 31 6.17 6.37 -16.46
CA LEU A 31 4.76 6.18 -16.14
C LEU A 31 3.95 6.27 -17.43
N ASN A 32 3.32 5.18 -17.83
CA ASN A 32 2.66 5.05 -19.15
C ASN A 32 3.60 5.40 -20.34
N GLY A 33 4.86 5.01 -20.23
CA GLY A 33 5.88 5.31 -21.25
C GLY A 33 6.51 6.71 -21.16
N GLU A 34 5.97 7.62 -20.36
CA GLU A 34 6.47 8.98 -20.20
C GLU A 34 7.43 9.11 -19.01
N PRO A 35 8.49 9.95 -19.11
CA PRO A 35 9.42 10.17 -18.03
C PRO A 35 8.72 10.63 -16.74
N PHE A 36 9.01 9.95 -15.61
CA PHE A 36 8.40 10.24 -14.33
C PHE A 36 9.45 10.37 -13.23
N ILE A 37 9.48 11.53 -12.58
CA ILE A 37 10.35 11.79 -11.42
C ILE A 37 9.55 11.52 -10.14
N VAL A 38 9.95 10.50 -9.39
CA VAL A 38 9.38 10.20 -8.08
C VAL A 38 9.82 11.26 -7.07
N LYS A 39 8.86 11.98 -6.49
CA LYS A 39 9.05 12.90 -5.37
C LYS A 39 8.22 12.37 -4.21
N ALA A 40 8.85 11.57 -3.34
CA ALA A 40 8.15 10.86 -2.29
C ALA A 40 8.28 11.54 -0.93
N ALA A 41 7.19 11.55 -0.17
CA ALA A 41 7.17 11.82 1.27
C ALA A 41 6.91 10.51 2.00
N GLU A 42 7.63 10.27 3.09
CA GLU A 42 7.41 9.11 3.94
C GLU A 42 6.30 9.41 4.95
N LEU A 43 5.23 8.65 4.91
CA LEU A 43 4.10 8.72 5.84
C LEU A 43 3.78 7.34 6.40
N HIS A 44 3.86 7.20 7.71
CA HIS A 44 3.51 5.97 8.41
C HIS A 44 2.06 6.04 8.88
N TYR A 45 1.13 5.40 8.15
CA TYR A 45 -0.31 5.43 8.47
C TYR A 45 -0.60 4.96 9.90
N THR A 46 0.18 4.03 10.44
CA THR A 46 0.03 3.52 11.80
C THR A 46 0.37 4.54 12.89
N ARG A 47 1.25 5.52 12.59
CA ARG A 47 1.66 6.61 13.51
C ARG A 47 0.76 7.83 13.42
N ILE A 48 -0.09 7.91 12.41
CA ILE A 48 -0.98 9.04 12.16
C ILE A 48 -2.40 8.59 12.47
N PRO A 49 -3.10 9.17 13.44
CA PRO A 49 -4.50 8.82 13.68
C PRO A 49 -5.33 8.92 12.39
N GLN A 50 -6.15 7.90 12.11
CA GLN A 50 -6.89 7.78 10.85
C GLN A 50 -7.64 9.06 10.42
N PRO A 51 -8.29 9.84 11.30
CA PRO A 51 -8.96 11.09 10.91
C PRO A 51 -8.03 12.15 10.31
N TYR A 52 -6.71 12.03 10.55
CA TYR A 52 -5.71 12.97 10.02
C TYR A 52 -4.99 12.48 8.76
N TRP A 53 -5.25 11.27 8.28
CA TRP A 53 -4.59 10.73 7.07
C TRP A 53 -4.78 11.64 5.86
N GLU A 54 -6.03 12.05 5.60
CA GLU A 54 -6.35 12.92 4.46
C GLU A 54 -5.63 14.27 4.54
N HIS A 55 -5.59 14.86 5.73
CA HIS A 55 -4.88 16.11 5.96
C HIS A 55 -3.39 15.97 5.64
N ARG A 56 -2.72 14.93 6.15
CA ARG A 56 -1.29 14.69 5.92
C ARG A 56 -0.97 14.43 4.44
N ILE A 57 -1.79 13.66 3.75
CA ILE A 57 -1.65 13.42 2.31
C ILE A 57 -1.77 14.75 1.52
N LYS A 58 -2.76 15.58 1.85
CA LYS A 58 -2.93 16.91 1.22
C LYS A 58 -1.73 17.82 1.47
N MET A 59 -1.15 17.80 2.66
CA MET A 59 0.05 18.58 2.97
C MET A 59 1.25 18.13 2.14
N CYS A 60 1.48 16.82 2.01
CA CYS A 60 2.54 16.29 1.13
C CYS A 60 2.34 16.73 -0.32
N LYS A 61 1.11 16.69 -0.82
CA LYS A 61 0.78 17.16 -2.17
C LYS A 61 1.04 18.66 -2.33
N ALA A 62 0.67 19.48 -1.36
CA ALA A 62 0.91 20.92 -1.37
C ALA A 62 2.41 21.26 -1.38
N LEU A 63 3.27 20.41 -0.81
CA LEU A 63 4.73 20.51 -0.89
C LEU A 63 5.32 20.06 -2.22
N GLY A 64 4.48 19.68 -3.20
CA GLY A 64 4.92 19.24 -4.52
C GLY A 64 5.31 17.77 -4.60
N MET A 65 4.99 16.95 -3.58
CA MET A 65 5.18 15.50 -3.64
C MET A 65 4.12 14.86 -4.54
N ASN A 66 4.49 13.80 -5.25
CA ASN A 66 3.59 13.02 -6.08
C ASN A 66 3.43 11.57 -5.61
N THR A 67 4.19 11.18 -4.61
CA THR A 67 4.28 9.80 -4.12
C THR A 67 4.34 9.78 -2.59
N ILE A 68 3.69 8.80 -1.98
CA ILE A 68 3.80 8.47 -0.56
C ILE A 68 4.65 7.20 -0.44
N CYS A 69 5.69 7.21 0.39
CA CYS A 69 6.40 6.01 0.81
C CYS A 69 5.88 5.59 2.19
N LEU A 70 5.56 4.32 2.37
CA LEU A 70 5.05 3.82 3.65
C LEU A 70 5.66 2.47 4.03
N TYR A 71 5.78 2.23 5.33
CA TYR A 71 6.14 0.94 5.90
C TYR A 71 4.91 0.14 6.31
N VAL A 72 5.04 -1.20 6.26
CA VAL A 72 4.08 -2.12 6.86
C VAL A 72 4.71 -2.73 8.11
N PHE A 73 4.18 -2.38 9.26
CA PHE A 73 4.71 -2.84 10.56
C PHE A 73 4.06 -4.17 10.92
N TRP A 74 4.81 -5.26 10.88
CA TRP A 74 4.28 -6.59 11.15
C TRP A 74 3.62 -6.70 12.53
N ASN A 75 4.29 -6.18 13.58
CA ASN A 75 3.79 -6.22 14.95
C ASN A 75 2.47 -5.44 15.17
N ILE A 76 2.10 -4.53 14.26
CA ILE A 76 0.81 -3.83 14.30
C ILE A 76 -0.30 -4.70 13.69
N HIS A 77 0.02 -5.41 12.61
CA HIS A 77 -0.96 -6.20 11.88
C HIS A 77 -1.17 -7.60 12.46
N GLU A 78 -0.23 -8.11 13.24
CA GLU A 78 -0.27 -9.43 13.86
C GLU A 78 0.23 -9.32 15.31
N GLN A 79 -0.58 -8.71 16.18
CA GLN A 79 -0.26 -8.54 17.59
C GLN A 79 -0.22 -9.87 18.36
N GLU A 80 -1.07 -10.81 17.96
CA GLU A 80 -1.06 -12.19 18.42
C GLU A 80 -0.85 -13.11 17.23
N GLU A 81 -0.07 -14.17 17.42
CA GLU A 81 0.28 -15.11 16.36
C GLU A 81 -0.94 -15.67 15.63
N GLY A 82 -1.00 -15.50 14.33
CA GLY A 82 -2.09 -15.96 13.46
C GLY A 82 -3.32 -15.04 13.43
N GLN A 83 -3.35 -13.97 14.22
CA GLN A 83 -4.47 -13.02 14.26
C GLN A 83 -4.09 -11.73 13.53
N PHE A 84 -4.59 -11.59 12.31
CA PHE A 84 -4.27 -10.44 11.46
C PHE A 84 -5.37 -9.38 11.51
N ASP A 85 -4.96 -8.11 11.66
CA ASP A 85 -5.85 -6.95 11.60
C ASP A 85 -5.39 -5.96 10.53
N PHE A 86 -6.27 -5.72 9.55
CA PHE A 86 -6.14 -4.73 8.48
C PHE A 86 -7.36 -3.80 8.46
N THR A 87 -7.92 -3.48 9.62
CA THR A 87 -9.12 -2.65 9.74
C THR A 87 -8.85 -1.33 10.46
N GLY A 88 -9.74 -0.35 10.29
CA GLY A 88 -9.67 0.93 10.98
C GLY A 88 -8.31 1.60 10.84
N GLN A 89 -7.62 1.83 11.97
CA GLN A 89 -6.27 2.42 12.01
C GLN A 89 -5.22 1.59 11.26
N ASN A 90 -5.45 0.28 11.12
CA ASN A 90 -4.54 -0.66 10.47
C ASN A 90 -4.90 -0.93 9.00
N ASP A 91 -5.93 -0.25 8.44
CA ASP A 91 -6.36 -0.45 7.05
C ASP A 91 -5.40 0.24 6.06
N ILE A 92 -4.31 -0.46 5.72
CA ILE A 92 -3.34 -0.01 4.71
C ILE A 92 -3.99 0.19 3.34
N ALA A 93 -4.99 -0.62 3.00
CA ALA A 93 -5.65 -0.51 1.70
C ALA A 93 -6.51 0.76 1.64
N ALA A 94 -7.21 1.13 2.73
CA ALA A 94 -7.92 2.40 2.81
C ALA A 94 -6.95 3.60 2.71
N PHE A 95 -5.79 3.54 3.37
CA PHE A 95 -4.77 4.58 3.26
C PHE A 95 -4.27 4.76 1.83
N CYS A 96 -3.96 3.65 1.13
CA CYS A 96 -3.53 3.70 -0.28
C CYS A 96 -4.63 4.27 -1.19
N ARG A 97 -5.90 3.84 -1.01
CA ARG A 97 -7.03 4.40 -1.77
C ARG A 97 -7.24 5.89 -1.50
N LEU A 98 -7.02 6.33 -0.26
CA LEU A 98 -7.09 7.73 0.09
C LEU A 98 -5.99 8.54 -0.60
N ALA A 99 -4.76 8.03 -0.64
CA ALA A 99 -3.68 8.63 -1.42
C ALA A 99 -4.03 8.70 -2.92
N GLN A 100 -4.62 7.64 -3.48
CA GLN A 100 -5.08 7.60 -4.87
C GLN A 100 -6.14 8.67 -5.16
N LYS A 101 -7.11 8.84 -4.27
CA LYS A 101 -8.16 9.89 -4.36
C LYS A 101 -7.55 11.29 -4.51
N HIS A 102 -6.39 11.52 -3.89
CA HIS A 102 -5.66 12.78 -4.00
C HIS A 102 -4.61 12.80 -5.12
N GLY A 103 -4.60 11.80 -6.00
CA GLY A 103 -3.68 11.72 -7.14
C GLY A 103 -2.24 11.44 -6.72
N MET A 104 -2.02 10.80 -5.57
CA MET A 104 -0.71 10.39 -5.08
C MET A 104 -0.44 8.91 -5.40
N TYR A 105 0.76 8.62 -5.87
CA TYR A 105 1.25 7.25 -5.99
C TYR A 105 1.76 6.73 -4.65
N VAL A 106 2.00 5.42 -4.57
CA VAL A 106 2.48 4.77 -3.34
C VAL A 106 3.67 3.87 -3.63
N ILE A 107 4.68 3.95 -2.77
CA ILE A 107 5.77 2.99 -2.63
C ILE A 107 5.56 2.28 -1.31
N VAL A 108 5.52 0.95 -1.33
CA VAL A 108 5.33 0.13 -0.13
C VAL A 108 6.65 -0.52 0.29
N ARG A 109 6.95 -0.48 1.57
CA ARG A 109 8.08 -1.19 2.20
C ARG A 109 7.49 -2.23 3.16
N PRO A 110 7.24 -3.47 2.69
CA PRO A 110 6.42 -4.45 3.41
C PRO A 110 7.12 -5.10 4.61
N GLY A 111 8.39 -4.88 4.80
CA GLY A 111 9.15 -5.58 5.84
C GLY A 111 9.74 -6.91 5.34
N PRO A 112 9.86 -7.96 6.19
CA PRO A 112 9.30 -8.13 7.55
C PRO A 112 9.94 -7.26 8.64
N TYR A 113 11.22 -6.88 8.49
CA TYR A 113 11.92 -5.94 9.38
C TYR A 113 12.01 -4.59 8.68
N VAL A 114 11.48 -3.55 9.29
CA VAL A 114 11.40 -2.21 8.69
C VAL A 114 12.31 -1.18 9.35
N CYS A 115 12.92 -1.49 10.49
CA CYS A 115 13.70 -0.55 11.30
C CYS A 115 12.85 0.65 11.78
N ALA A 116 12.85 1.76 11.06
CA ALA A 116 11.95 2.92 11.13
C ALA A 116 11.78 3.52 12.54
N GLU A 117 12.82 3.42 13.41
CA GLU A 117 12.73 3.80 14.84
C GLU A 117 11.46 3.25 15.49
N TRP A 118 11.19 1.97 15.22
CA TRP A 118 10.04 1.24 15.73
C TRP A 118 10.48 0.06 16.58
N GLU A 119 9.66 -0.30 17.58
CA GLU A 119 9.95 -1.42 18.49
C GLU A 119 10.26 -2.69 17.70
N MET A 120 11.37 -3.36 18.05
CA MET A 120 11.92 -4.53 17.37
C MET A 120 12.01 -4.38 15.84
N GLY A 121 12.07 -3.14 15.32
CA GLY A 121 12.06 -2.91 13.86
C GLY A 121 10.79 -3.40 13.17
N GLY A 122 9.68 -3.49 13.89
CA GLY A 122 8.39 -3.94 13.41
C GLY A 122 8.13 -5.44 13.54
N LEU A 123 9.09 -6.22 14.05
CA LEU A 123 8.88 -7.65 14.29
C LEU A 123 7.95 -7.88 15.49
N PRO A 124 7.01 -8.84 15.45
CA PRO A 124 6.14 -9.10 16.57
C PRO A 124 6.85 -9.79 17.73
N TRP A 125 6.50 -9.39 18.93
CA TRP A 125 7.06 -9.89 20.19
C TRP A 125 6.89 -11.40 20.39
N TRP A 126 5.80 -11.97 19.90
CA TRP A 126 5.48 -13.39 20.06
C TRP A 126 6.47 -14.33 19.35
N LEU A 127 7.24 -13.83 18.38
CA LEU A 127 8.34 -14.59 17.78
C LEU A 127 9.35 -15.04 18.84
N LEU A 128 9.55 -14.24 19.89
CA LEU A 128 10.50 -14.54 20.98
C LEU A 128 10.00 -15.64 21.91
N LYS A 129 8.75 -16.11 21.79
CA LYS A 129 8.25 -17.28 22.52
C LYS A 129 8.96 -18.56 22.09
N LYS A 130 9.45 -18.60 20.83
CA LYS A 130 10.21 -19.74 20.35
C LYS A 130 11.64 -19.69 20.89
N LYS A 131 11.99 -20.72 21.68
CA LYS A 131 13.34 -20.87 22.19
C LYS A 131 14.35 -20.94 21.04
N ASP A 132 15.47 -20.28 21.20
CA ASP A 132 16.61 -20.28 20.25
C ASP A 132 16.27 -19.79 18.84
N ILE A 133 15.22 -18.94 18.71
CA ILE A 133 14.90 -18.32 17.41
C ILE A 133 16.03 -17.38 16.95
N ALA A 134 16.39 -17.50 15.68
CA ALA A 134 17.33 -16.60 15.02
C ALA A 134 16.57 -15.64 14.07
N LEU A 135 16.22 -14.45 14.59
CA LEU A 135 15.51 -13.43 13.82
C LEU A 135 16.38 -12.86 12.69
N ARG A 136 15.76 -12.46 11.58
CA ARG A 136 16.42 -11.89 10.39
C ARG A 136 17.45 -12.83 9.75
N THR A 137 17.21 -14.13 9.87
CA THR A 137 18.02 -15.19 9.26
C THR A 137 17.12 -16.15 8.49
N LEU A 138 17.69 -17.24 8.00
CA LEU A 138 16.96 -18.34 7.37
C LEU A 138 16.43 -19.37 8.38
N ASP A 139 16.23 -18.99 9.65
CA ASP A 139 15.58 -19.86 10.64
C ASP A 139 14.23 -20.36 10.08
N PRO A 140 13.98 -21.68 10.05
CA PRO A 140 12.80 -22.23 9.38
C PRO A 140 11.47 -21.72 9.93
N TYR A 141 11.38 -21.56 11.25
CA TYR A 141 10.16 -21.03 11.86
C TYR A 141 9.98 -19.55 11.53
N TYR A 142 11.06 -18.75 11.65
CA TYR A 142 11.00 -17.33 11.29
C TYR A 142 10.55 -17.17 9.83
N MET A 143 11.15 -17.90 8.89
CA MET A 143 10.80 -17.82 7.46
C MET A 143 9.38 -18.28 7.17
N GLU A 144 8.87 -19.31 7.87
CA GLU A 144 7.48 -19.72 7.76
C GLU A 144 6.53 -18.58 8.14
N ARG A 145 6.78 -17.94 9.30
CA ARG A 145 5.96 -16.82 9.78
C ARG A 145 6.05 -15.61 8.86
N VAL A 146 7.24 -15.29 8.36
CA VAL A 146 7.44 -14.24 7.33
C VAL A 146 6.60 -14.55 6.09
N GLY A 147 6.61 -15.79 5.61
CA GLY A 147 5.81 -16.18 4.43
C GLY A 147 4.31 -15.96 4.63
N ILE A 148 3.79 -16.32 5.81
CA ILE A 148 2.38 -16.11 6.17
C ILE A 148 2.06 -14.60 6.20
N PHE A 149 2.88 -13.80 6.89
CA PHE A 149 2.71 -12.35 6.95
C PHE A 149 2.74 -11.71 5.56
N MET A 150 3.75 -12.02 4.74
CA MET A 150 3.88 -11.47 3.40
C MET A 150 2.70 -11.84 2.50
N LYS A 151 2.15 -13.05 2.64
CA LYS A 151 0.92 -13.44 1.95
C LYS A 151 -0.26 -12.57 2.37
N LYS A 152 -0.45 -12.33 3.67
CA LYS A 152 -1.53 -11.49 4.21
C LYS A 152 -1.42 -10.05 3.76
N VAL A 153 -0.22 -9.49 3.75
CA VAL A 153 0.04 -8.15 3.19
C VAL A 153 -0.25 -8.13 1.69
N GLY A 154 0.19 -9.15 0.96
CA GLY A 154 -0.08 -9.29 -0.48
C GLY A 154 -1.58 -9.29 -0.80
N GLU A 155 -2.40 -9.98 0.00
CA GLU A 155 -3.87 -10.00 -0.15
C GLU A 155 -4.46 -8.57 -0.11
N GLN A 156 -3.89 -7.66 0.70
CA GLN A 156 -4.33 -6.27 0.79
C GLN A 156 -3.85 -5.40 -0.39
N LEU A 157 -2.62 -5.63 -0.86
CA LEU A 157 -1.92 -4.72 -1.77
C LEU A 157 -2.05 -5.08 -3.25
N VAL A 158 -2.20 -6.36 -3.59
CA VAL A 158 -2.29 -6.83 -4.98
C VAL A 158 -3.40 -6.13 -5.77
N PRO A 159 -4.61 -5.87 -5.22
CA PRO A 159 -5.66 -5.16 -5.96
C PRO A 159 -5.32 -3.68 -6.21
N LEU A 160 -4.36 -3.11 -5.47
CA LEU A 160 -4.00 -1.70 -5.50
C LEU A 160 -2.77 -1.40 -6.37
N GLN A 161 -2.23 -2.40 -7.03
CA GLN A 161 -1.11 -2.22 -7.98
C GLN A 161 -1.55 -1.33 -9.15
N ILE A 162 -0.62 -0.53 -9.66
CA ILE A 162 -0.89 0.41 -10.75
C ILE A 162 -1.39 -0.31 -12.02
N THR A 163 -0.86 -1.49 -12.29
CA THR A 163 -1.28 -2.36 -13.39
C THR A 163 -2.68 -2.96 -13.23
N ARG A 164 -3.30 -2.76 -12.05
CA ARG A 164 -4.68 -3.18 -11.74
C ARG A 164 -5.62 -1.99 -11.47
N GLY A 165 -5.18 -0.78 -11.87
CA GLY A 165 -5.96 0.44 -11.66
C GLY A 165 -5.79 1.09 -10.29
N GLY A 166 -4.90 0.56 -9.44
CA GLY A 166 -4.51 1.18 -8.18
C GLY A 166 -3.45 2.26 -8.35
N ASN A 167 -2.74 2.55 -7.28
CA ASN A 167 -1.72 3.60 -7.23
C ASN A 167 -0.35 3.13 -6.68
N ILE A 168 -0.20 1.86 -6.36
CA ILE A 168 1.08 1.31 -5.91
C ILE A 168 1.97 1.11 -7.14
N ILE A 169 3.07 1.87 -7.18
CA ILE A 169 4.02 1.88 -8.30
C ILE A 169 5.27 1.04 -8.01
N MET A 170 5.61 0.82 -6.75
CA MET A 170 6.84 0.14 -6.37
C MET A 170 6.69 -0.55 -5.01
N VAL A 171 7.37 -1.68 -4.87
CA VAL A 171 7.60 -2.36 -3.60
C VAL A 171 9.11 -2.40 -3.36
N GLN A 172 9.54 -1.88 -2.21
CA GLN A 172 10.93 -1.90 -1.80
C GLN A 172 11.16 -3.06 -0.82
N VAL A 173 12.08 -3.94 -1.15
CA VAL A 173 12.56 -5.06 -0.31
C VAL A 173 13.97 -4.79 0.19
#